data_37e8b2427e274f6e25d41540f6879b28
#
_entry.id   37e8b2427e274f6e25d41540f6879b28
#
_cell.length_a   1.000
_cell.length_b   1.000
_cell.length_c   1.000
_cell.angle_alpha   90.00
_cell.angle_beta   90.00
_cell.angle_gamma   90.00
#
_symmetry.space_group_name_H-M   'P 1'
#
loop_
_entity.id
_entity.type
_entity.pdbx_description
1 polymer ?
#
loop_
_entity_poly.entity_id
_entity_poly.type
_entity_poly.pdbx_seq_one_letter_code
_entity_poly.pdbx_strand_id
1 'polypeptide(L)'
;FVTERNDISKLRYKEAKKQNVFYDKQTRLDVIKDFKKQNQKAFPVIPPAGFYKRFKGKYNFLPLGGVSNVLTVHCNESGSWTSYMSDEYGFNNKRISFNSDRKKKGWRVGESFAQGACVSQDESGSGQRTKKGIETKTWGMDGNGPLAALASIKEYSKEIKPNIIIWLVFDNDLGDLKR
;
A
#
# COMPACT_ATOMS: atom_id res chain seq x y z
N PHE A 1 -5.22 9.24 17.08
CA PHE A 1 -4.65 8.81 15.76
C PHE A 1 -3.78 9.87 15.09
N VAL A 2 -4.15 11.13 15.09
CA VAL A 2 -3.32 12.24 14.55
C VAL A 2 -2.16 12.56 15.49
N THR A 3 -2.36 12.48 16.79
CA THR A 3 -1.36 12.76 17.83
C THR A 3 -0.25 11.70 17.86
N GLU A 4 -0.57 10.40 17.83
CA GLU A 4 0.42 9.32 17.84
C GLU A 4 1.33 9.33 16.60
N ARG A 5 0.78 9.59 15.40
CA ARG A 5 1.60 9.71 14.18
C ARG A 5 2.53 10.92 14.21
N ASN A 6 2.10 12.03 14.79
CA ASN A 6 2.96 13.20 14.96
C ASN A 6 4.15 12.92 15.91
N ASP A 7 3.94 12.11 16.93
CA ASP A 7 5.01 11.77 17.87
C ASP A 7 6.04 10.82 17.25
N ILE A 8 5.60 9.84 16.46
CA ILE A 8 6.51 8.96 15.70
C ILE A 8 7.33 9.75 14.68
N SER A 9 6.72 10.68 13.95
CA SER A 9 7.44 11.53 12.99
C SER A 9 8.49 12.42 13.68
N LYS A 10 8.19 12.95 14.86
CA LYS A 10 9.14 13.71 15.67
C LYS A 10 10.32 12.85 16.14
N LEU A 11 10.04 11.61 16.57
CA LEU A 11 11.08 10.66 16.99
C LEU A 11 11.99 10.28 15.82
N ARG A 12 11.43 9.97 14.66
CA ARG A 12 12.18 9.68 13.42
C ARG A 12 13.06 10.86 13.02
N TYR A 13 12.53 12.08 13.06
CA TYR A 13 13.31 13.28 12.78
C TYR A 13 14.47 13.49 13.77
N LYS A 14 14.21 13.28 15.08
CA LYS A 14 15.27 13.36 16.10
C LYS A 14 16.40 12.37 15.80
N GLU A 15 16.05 11.15 15.44
CA GLU A 15 17.02 10.10 15.13
C GLU A 15 17.79 10.40 13.85
N ALA A 16 17.12 10.83 12.80
CA ALA A 16 17.76 11.26 11.56
C ALA A 16 18.77 12.40 11.79
N LYS A 17 18.40 13.37 12.64
CA LYS A 17 19.31 14.46 13.02
C LYS A 17 20.56 13.97 13.76
N LYS A 18 20.42 12.98 14.66
CA LYS A 18 21.58 12.39 15.37
C LYS A 18 22.52 11.67 14.40
N GLN A 19 21.96 11.00 13.40
CA GLN A 19 22.72 10.25 12.41
C GLN A 19 23.19 11.11 11.23
N ASN A 20 22.89 12.42 11.24
CA ASN A 20 23.20 13.36 10.17
C ASN A 20 22.66 12.90 8.79
N VAL A 21 21.45 12.32 8.76
CA VAL A 21 20.76 11.90 7.53
C VAL A 21 19.57 12.82 7.26
N PHE A 22 19.23 12.95 5.97
CA PHE A 22 18.09 13.76 5.54
C PHE A 22 16.77 13.19 6.06
N TYR A 23 15.86 14.09 6.46
CA TYR A 23 14.47 13.75 6.81
C TYR A 23 13.54 14.89 6.38
N ASP A 24 12.61 14.58 5.46
CA ASP A 24 11.58 15.50 5.03
C ASP A 24 10.54 15.69 6.15
N LYS A 25 10.35 16.94 6.59
CA LYS A 25 9.45 17.32 7.68
C LYS A 25 8.04 17.65 7.20
N GLN A 26 7.81 17.68 5.88
CA GLN A 26 6.49 17.97 5.34
C GLN A 26 5.46 16.97 5.88
N THR A 27 4.24 17.44 6.05
CA THR A 27 3.11 16.55 6.27
C THR A 27 2.69 15.93 4.93
N ARG A 28 1.97 14.79 4.98
CA ARG A 28 1.39 14.19 3.77
C ARG A 28 0.53 15.20 2.98
N LEU A 29 -0.14 16.08 3.69
CA LEU A 29 -1.00 17.09 3.08
C LEU A 29 -0.17 18.17 2.35
N ASP A 30 0.99 18.53 2.85
CA ASP A 30 1.88 19.48 2.19
C ASP A 30 2.45 18.90 0.91
N VAL A 31 2.86 17.64 0.93
CA VAL A 31 3.31 16.91 -0.29
C VAL A 31 2.19 16.85 -1.34
N ILE A 32 0.95 16.57 -0.93
CA ILE A 32 -0.20 16.57 -1.84
C ILE A 32 -0.44 17.97 -2.43
N LYS A 33 -0.30 19.03 -1.63
CA LYS A 33 -0.39 20.40 -2.12
C LYS A 33 0.71 20.75 -3.12
N ASP A 34 1.92 20.27 -2.91
CA ASP A 34 3.03 20.50 -3.82
C ASP A 34 2.82 19.77 -5.16
N PHE A 35 2.31 18.55 -5.16
CA PHE A 35 1.86 17.88 -6.39
C PHE A 35 0.78 18.69 -7.11
N LYS A 36 -0.18 19.25 -6.37
CA LYS A 36 -1.23 20.11 -6.95
C LYS A 36 -0.67 21.37 -7.62
N LYS A 37 0.36 22.01 -7.04
CA LYS A 37 1.04 23.16 -7.66
C LYS A 37 1.71 22.78 -8.99
N GLN A 38 2.09 21.52 -9.16
CA GLN A 38 2.66 20.96 -10.38
C GLN A 38 1.59 20.42 -11.36
N ASN A 39 0.32 20.78 -11.17
CA ASN A 39 -0.83 20.26 -11.93
C ASN A 39 -1.01 18.74 -11.85
N GLN A 40 -0.48 18.11 -10.80
CA GLN A 40 -0.66 16.69 -10.56
C GLN A 40 -1.69 16.47 -9.44
N LYS A 41 -2.73 15.69 -9.73
CA LYS A 41 -3.75 15.33 -8.76
C LYS A 41 -3.29 14.14 -7.93
N ALA A 42 -2.95 14.39 -6.69
CA ALA A 42 -2.50 13.37 -5.74
C ALA A 42 -3.51 13.17 -4.60
N PHE A 43 -3.55 11.96 -4.04
CA PHE A 43 -4.42 11.55 -2.95
C PHE A 43 -3.60 10.93 -1.81
N PRO A 44 -4.06 11.01 -0.57
CA PRO A 44 -3.46 10.24 0.51
C PRO A 44 -3.77 8.75 0.32
N VAL A 45 -2.88 7.87 0.77
CA VAL A 45 -3.25 6.47 0.94
C VAL A 45 -4.42 6.37 1.93
N ILE A 46 -5.44 5.62 1.57
CA ILE A 46 -6.64 5.38 2.40
C ILE A 46 -6.70 3.87 2.69
N PRO A 47 -6.16 3.42 3.84
CA PRO A 47 -6.24 2.02 4.21
C PRO A 47 -7.70 1.59 4.43
N PRO A 48 -8.14 0.43 3.93
CA PRO A 48 -9.49 -0.09 4.13
C PRO A 48 -9.91 -0.15 5.60
N ALA A 49 -9.03 -0.58 6.49
CA ALA A 49 -9.29 -0.60 7.93
C ALA A 49 -9.58 0.79 8.51
N GLY A 50 -8.88 1.83 8.02
CA GLY A 50 -9.13 3.22 8.40
C GLY A 50 -10.49 3.71 7.91
N PHE A 51 -10.86 3.35 6.68
CA PHE A 51 -12.17 3.62 6.11
C PHE A 51 -13.27 2.96 6.94
N TYR A 52 -13.13 1.67 7.23
CA TYR A 52 -14.11 0.92 8.02
C TYR A 52 -14.33 1.53 9.42
N LYS A 53 -13.27 1.84 10.15
CA LYS A 53 -13.35 2.48 11.48
C LYS A 53 -14.13 3.79 11.45
N ARG A 54 -13.92 4.61 10.39
CA ARG A 54 -14.55 5.93 10.29
C ARG A 54 -16.00 5.86 9.85
N PHE A 55 -16.37 4.87 9.05
CA PHE A 55 -17.66 4.81 8.36
C PHE A 55 -18.47 3.54 8.71
N LYS A 56 -18.10 2.84 9.79
CA LYS A 56 -18.79 1.63 10.25
C LYS A 56 -20.31 1.87 10.33
N GLY A 57 -21.07 1.01 9.68
CA GLY A 57 -22.54 1.07 9.62
C GLY A 57 -23.13 2.11 8.69
N LYS A 58 -22.30 2.97 8.04
CA LYS A 58 -22.77 3.96 7.07
C LYS A 58 -22.86 3.39 5.63
N TYR A 59 -22.06 2.41 5.33
CA TYR A 59 -22.00 1.78 4.00
C TYR A 59 -22.05 0.27 4.14
N ASN A 60 -22.72 -0.38 3.17
CA ASN A 60 -22.85 -1.85 3.11
C ASN A 60 -21.71 -2.51 2.31
N PHE A 61 -20.54 -1.89 2.25
CA PHE A 61 -19.38 -2.45 1.58
C PHE A 61 -18.11 -2.16 2.37
N LEU A 62 -17.12 -3.02 2.21
CA LEU A 62 -15.77 -2.85 2.72
C LEU A 62 -14.83 -2.71 1.52
N PRO A 63 -14.15 -1.56 1.34
CA PRO A 63 -13.13 -1.47 0.31
C PRO A 63 -11.96 -2.41 0.65
N LEU A 64 -11.41 -3.06 -0.35
CA LEU A 64 -10.24 -3.94 -0.21
C LEU A 64 -8.95 -3.25 -0.64
N GLY A 65 -9.06 -2.30 -1.57
CA GLY A 65 -7.98 -1.44 -2.07
C GLY A 65 -8.20 0.03 -1.74
N GLY A 66 -7.27 0.87 -2.19
CA GLY A 66 -7.35 2.33 -2.12
C GLY A 66 -8.15 2.93 -3.28
N VAL A 67 -7.88 4.20 -3.57
CA VAL A 67 -8.49 4.88 -4.74
C VAL A 67 -7.77 4.41 -6.02
N SER A 68 -8.54 4.02 -7.03
CA SER A 68 -8.00 3.48 -8.28
C SER A 68 -7.48 4.57 -9.22
N ASN A 69 -6.42 4.24 -9.97
CA ASN A 69 -5.87 5.07 -11.05
C ASN A 69 -5.44 6.49 -10.64
N VAL A 70 -4.92 6.67 -9.42
CA VAL A 70 -4.49 7.96 -8.90
C VAL A 70 -3.07 7.94 -8.37
N LEU A 71 -2.40 9.10 -8.42
CA LEU A 71 -1.14 9.29 -7.70
C LEU A 71 -1.44 9.27 -6.19
N THR A 72 -0.89 8.30 -5.48
CA THR A 72 -1.13 8.06 -4.06
C THR A 72 0.12 8.41 -3.25
N VAL A 73 0.02 9.38 -2.35
CA VAL A 73 1.08 9.72 -1.39
C VAL A 73 0.98 8.79 -0.19
N HIS A 74 2.04 8.01 0.06
CA HIS A 74 1.99 6.90 0.99
C HIS A 74 2.61 7.23 2.35
N CYS A 75 3.90 7.15 2.50
CA CYS A 75 4.58 7.27 3.79
C CYS A 75 5.96 7.89 3.70
N ASN A 76 6.47 8.31 4.86
CA ASN A 76 7.80 8.83 5.05
C ASN A 76 8.46 8.13 6.26
N GLU A 77 8.98 6.94 6.04
CA GLU A 77 9.71 6.18 7.08
C GLU A 77 11.22 6.25 6.91
N SER A 78 11.67 6.34 5.67
CA SER A 78 13.08 6.43 5.30
C SER A 78 13.62 7.86 5.23
N GLY A 79 12.83 8.86 5.62
CA GLY A 79 13.21 10.28 5.54
C GLY A 79 12.74 10.98 4.26
N SER A 80 12.17 10.25 3.31
CA SER A 80 11.58 10.82 2.09
C SER A 80 10.17 10.27 1.88
N TRP A 81 9.28 11.13 1.37
CA TRP A 81 7.92 10.72 1.04
C TRP A 81 7.91 9.78 -0.17
N THR A 82 7.30 8.65 -0.02
CA THR A 82 7.01 7.72 -1.12
C THR A 82 5.64 8.01 -1.71
N SER A 83 5.54 7.86 -3.03
CA SER A 83 4.28 7.92 -3.77
C SER A 83 4.29 6.86 -4.87
N TYR A 84 3.10 6.45 -5.29
CA TYR A 84 2.92 5.50 -6.38
C TYR A 84 1.65 5.80 -7.17
N MET A 85 1.63 5.41 -8.43
CA MET A 85 0.40 5.37 -9.21
C MET A 85 -0.35 4.08 -8.87
N SER A 86 -1.53 4.19 -8.29
CA SER A 86 -2.37 3.02 -8.01
C SER A 86 -2.89 2.39 -9.32
N ASP A 87 -3.10 1.08 -9.27
CA ASP A 87 -3.71 0.35 -10.38
C ASP A 87 -5.23 0.56 -10.47
N GLU A 88 -5.87 -0.13 -11.38
CA GLU A 88 -7.31 -0.12 -11.62
C GLU A 88 -8.14 -0.57 -10.42
N TYR A 89 -7.55 -1.30 -9.47
CA TYR A 89 -8.19 -1.78 -8.25
C TYR A 89 -7.77 -0.99 -7.00
N GLY A 90 -6.90 0.01 -7.16
CA GLY A 90 -6.44 0.87 -6.06
C GLY A 90 -5.24 0.34 -5.28
N PHE A 91 -4.55 -0.68 -5.77
CA PHE A 91 -3.36 -1.24 -5.13
C PHE A 91 -2.05 -0.65 -5.66
N ASN A 92 -0.95 -0.90 -4.96
CA ASN A 92 0.39 -0.45 -5.31
C ASN A 92 1.01 -1.37 -6.37
N ASN A 93 0.44 -1.39 -7.57
CA ASN A 93 0.95 -2.15 -8.70
C ASN A 93 1.32 -1.24 -9.87
N LYS A 94 2.36 -1.59 -10.59
CA LYS A 94 2.58 -1.00 -11.91
C LYS A 94 1.43 -1.41 -12.85
N ARG A 95 1.05 -0.50 -13.73
CA ARG A 95 0.16 -0.81 -14.86
C ARG A 95 0.88 -1.76 -15.81
N ILE A 96 0.83 -3.02 -15.54
CA ILE A 96 1.33 -4.07 -16.44
C ILE A 96 0.09 -4.80 -16.95
N SER A 97 -0.05 -4.86 -18.27
CA SER A 97 -1.07 -5.70 -18.87
C SER A 97 -0.78 -7.16 -18.54
N PHE A 98 -1.64 -7.80 -17.76
CA PHE A 98 -1.60 -9.25 -17.47
C PHE A 98 -1.84 -10.11 -18.73
N ASN A 99 -1.74 -9.53 -19.93
CA ASN A 99 -2.10 -10.16 -21.20
C ASN A 99 -1.02 -11.03 -21.83
N SER A 100 0.10 -11.29 -21.17
CA SER A 100 1.04 -12.26 -21.76
C SER A 100 0.71 -13.66 -21.26
N ASP A 101 0.18 -14.50 -22.14
CA ASP A 101 -0.04 -15.95 -21.92
C ASP A 101 1.25 -16.72 -21.58
N ARG A 102 2.39 -16.07 -21.61
CA ARG A 102 3.73 -16.66 -21.48
C ARG A 102 4.40 -16.49 -20.13
N LYS A 103 3.87 -15.65 -19.22
CA LYS A 103 4.52 -15.40 -17.93
C LYS A 103 3.74 -16.02 -16.77
N LYS A 104 4.50 -16.61 -15.84
CA LYS A 104 3.93 -17.03 -14.56
C LYS A 104 3.39 -15.82 -13.82
N LYS A 105 2.14 -15.88 -13.39
CA LYS A 105 1.43 -14.82 -12.65
C LYS A 105 1.48 -15.13 -11.16
N GLY A 106 2.07 -14.23 -10.39
CA GLY A 106 2.15 -14.32 -8.94
C GLY A 106 1.28 -13.28 -8.26
N TRP A 107 0.72 -13.65 -7.13
CA TRP A 107 0.05 -12.73 -6.21
C TRP A 107 0.77 -12.67 -4.89
N ARG A 108 0.86 -11.47 -4.32
CA ARG A 108 1.23 -11.26 -2.93
C ARG A 108 0.02 -10.68 -2.21
N VAL A 109 -0.40 -11.32 -1.14
CA VAL A 109 -1.52 -10.88 -0.30
C VAL A 109 -1.06 -10.69 1.13
N GLY A 110 -1.71 -9.83 1.87
CA GLY A 110 -1.37 -9.49 3.25
C GLY A 110 -1.56 -8.00 3.52
N GLU A 111 -0.81 -7.46 4.47
CA GLU A 111 -0.88 -6.06 4.86
C GLU A 111 0.25 -5.19 4.24
N SER A 112 0.84 -4.28 5.02
CA SER A 112 1.84 -3.29 4.59
C SER A 112 3.05 -3.89 3.89
N PHE A 113 3.54 -5.04 4.36
CA PHE A 113 4.66 -5.74 3.71
C PHE A 113 4.28 -6.30 2.34
N ALA A 114 3.06 -6.78 2.19
CA ALA A 114 2.56 -7.21 0.89
C ALA A 114 2.39 -6.02 -0.05
N GLN A 115 1.88 -4.89 0.45
CA GLN A 115 1.74 -3.64 -0.30
C GLN A 115 3.08 -3.09 -0.81
N GLY A 116 4.19 -3.38 -0.13
CA GLY A 116 5.46 -2.70 -0.36
C GLY A 116 5.43 -1.29 0.23
N ALA A 117 4.97 -1.18 1.48
CA ALA A 117 4.88 0.11 2.17
C ALA A 117 6.26 0.77 2.28
N CYS A 118 6.29 2.09 2.06
CA CYS A 118 7.46 2.95 2.22
C CYS A 118 8.66 2.63 1.32
N VAL A 119 8.47 1.82 0.30
CA VAL A 119 9.48 1.58 -0.75
C VAL A 119 8.92 1.89 -2.14
N SER A 120 9.77 2.13 -3.10
CA SER A 120 9.33 2.33 -4.50
C SER A 120 8.68 1.06 -5.06
N GLN A 121 7.83 1.20 -6.07
CA GLN A 121 7.20 0.04 -6.71
C GLN A 121 8.24 -0.96 -7.22
N ASP A 122 9.37 -0.49 -7.72
CA ASP A 122 10.46 -1.33 -8.25
C ASP A 122 11.23 -2.07 -7.17
N GLU A 123 11.33 -1.52 -5.98
CA GLU A 123 12.00 -2.10 -4.81
C GLU A 123 11.06 -2.98 -3.99
N SER A 124 9.76 -2.85 -4.18
CA SER A 124 8.77 -3.71 -3.54
C SER A 124 9.01 -5.18 -3.90
N GLY A 125 8.59 -6.08 -3.04
CA GLY A 125 8.75 -7.50 -3.33
C GLY A 125 7.99 -7.96 -4.58
N SER A 126 6.92 -7.27 -5.00
CA SER A 126 6.23 -7.52 -6.27
C SER A 126 7.07 -7.03 -7.45
N GLY A 127 7.65 -5.83 -7.35
CA GLY A 127 8.55 -5.29 -8.35
C GLY A 127 9.79 -6.16 -8.58
N GLN A 128 10.43 -6.59 -7.50
CA GLN A 128 11.61 -7.46 -7.56
C GLN A 128 11.32 -8.83 -8.21
N ARG A 129 10.15 -9.43 -7.95
CA ARG A 129 9.75 -10.68 -8.61
C ARG A 129 9.45 -10.47 -10.09
N THR A 130 8.80 -9.37 -10.43
CA THR A 130 8.51 -9.03 -11.83
C THR A 130 9.81 -8.84 -12.64
N LYS A 131 10.83 -8.22 -12.06
CA LYS A 131 12.17 -8.12 -12.67
C LYS A 131 12.81 -9.50 -12.92
N LYS A 132 12.50 -10.50 -12.09
CA LYS A 132 12.96 -11.90 -12.24
C LYS A 132 12.06 -12.74 -13.16
N GLY A 133 11.17 -12.14 -13.93
CA GLY A 133 10.32 -12.82 -14.91
C GLY A 133 9.04 -13.44 -14.36
N ILE A 134 8.72 -13.27 -13.07
CA ILE A 134 7.43 -13.67 -12.48
C ILE A 134 6.60 -12.42 -12.33
N GLU A 135 5.65 -12.20 -13.22
CA GLU A 135 4.76 -11.05 -13.15
C GLU A 135 3.94 -11.11 -11.86
N THR A 136 4.22 -10.22 -10.92
CA THR A 136 3.64 -10.29 -9.59
C THR A 136 2.85 -9.03 -9.28
N LYS A 137 1.55 -9.18 -8.93
CA LYS A 137 0.72 -8.12 -8.34
C LYS A 137 0.61 -8.28 -6.83
N THR A 138 0.53 -7.15 -6.13
CA THR A 138 0.17 -7.13 -4.72
C THR A 138 -1.32 -6.82 -4.55
N TRP A 139 -1.95 -7.51 -3.60
CA TRP A 139 -3.31 -7.27 -3.10
C TRP A 139 -3.25 -6.96 -1.60
N GLY A 140 -2.11 -6.44 -1.15
CA GLY A 140 -1.91 -5.99 0.20
C GLY A 140 -2.21 -4.51 0.35
N MET A 141 -2.75 -4.14 1.50
CA MET A 141 -2.95 -2.76 1.91
C MET A 141 -2.59 -2.61 3.38
N ASP A 142 -2.04 -1.47 3.72
CA ASP A 142 -1.67 -1.10 5.08
C ASP A 142 -2.85 -1.30 6.06
N GLY A 143 -2.64 -2.11 7.11
CA GLY A 143 -3.66 -2.44 8.10
C GLY A 143 -4.75 -3.41 7.65
N ASN A 144 -4.58 -4.10 6.53
CA ASN A 144 -5.46 -5.19 6.11
C ASN A 144 -5.06 -6.48 6.85
N GLY A 145 -5.88 -6.93 7.80
CA GLY A 145 -5.69 -8.22 8.46
C GLY A 145 -6.01 -9.42 7.54
N PRO A 146 -5.87 -10.66 8.07
CA PRO A 146 -6.02 -11.90 7.29
C PRO A 146 -7.39 -12.04 6.59
N LEU A 147 -8.47 -11.55 7.19
CA LEU A 147 -9.81 -11.61 6.58
C LEU A 147 -9.91 -10.73 5.33
N ALA A 148 -9.30 -9.54 5.35
CA ALA A 148 -9.26 -8.67 4.18
C ALA A 148 -8.36 -9.26 3.07
N ALA A 149 -7.24 -9.90 3.44
CA ALA A 149 -6.39 -10.64 2.52
C ALA A 149 -7.16 -11.79 1.82
N LEU A 150 -7.91 -12.57 2.59
CA LEU A 150 -8.77 -13.64 2.07
C LEU A 150 -9.88 -13.08 1.16
N ALA A 151 -10.49 -11.97 1.55
CA ALA A 151 -11.50 -11.30 0.73
C ALA A 151 -10.93 -10.84 -0.61
N SER A 152 -9.71 -10.25 -0.61
CA SER A 152 -9.02 -9.86 -1.83
C SER A 152 -8.76 -11.07 -2.76
N ILE A 153 -8.35 -12.21 -2.21
CA ILE A 153 -8.19 -13.44 -2.99
C ILE A 153 -9.53 -13.85 -3.63
N LYS A 154 -10.60 -13.91 -2.84
CA LYS A 154 -11.92 -14.33 -3.32
C LYS A 154 -12.50 -13.40 -4.38
N GLU A 155 -12.32 -12.09 -4.22
CA GLU A 155 -12.86 -11.10 -5.13
C GLU A 155 -12.14 -11.12 -6.47
N TYR A 156 -10.81 -10.99 -6.46
CA TYR A 156 -10.04 -10.76 -7.68
C TYR A 156 -9.59 -12.04 -8.38
N SER A 157 -9.60 -13.22 -7.72
CA SER A 157 -9.21 -14.47 -8.38
C SER A 157 -10.18 -14.94 -9.46
N LYS A 158 -11.39 -14.41 -9.47
CA LYS A 158 -12.39 -14.70 -10.49
C LYS A 158 -12.00 -14.14 -11.86
N GLU A 159 -11.40 -12.95 -11.86
CA GLU A 159 -10.99 -12.22 -13.06
C GLU A 159 -9.53 -12.51 -13.45
N ILE A 160 -8.67 -12.58 -12.46
CA ILE A 160 -7.22 -12.71 -12.65
C ILE A 160 -6.75 -13.99 -11.96
N LYS A 161 -6.59 -15.07 -12.74
CA LYS A 161 -6.14 -16.37 -12.21
C LYS A 161 -4.63 -16.37 -11.99
N PRO A 162 -4.12 -16.36 -10.74
CA PRO A 162 -2.70 -16.50 -10.47
C PRO A 162 -2.25 -17.96 -10.59
N ASN A 163 -0.97 -18.15 -10.96
CA ASN A 163 -0.33 -19.46 -10.86
C ASN A 163 0.19 -19.72 -9.44
N ILE A 164 0.54 -18.66 -8.71
CA ILE A 164 1.11 -18.71 -7.36
C ILE A 164 0.50 -17.59 -6.52
N ILE A 165 0.07 -17.92 -5.31
CA ILE A 165 -0.32 -16.95 -4.28
C ILE A 165 0.69 -17.06 -3.13
N ILE A 166 1.27 -15.92 -2.74
CA ILE A 166 2.16 -15.79 -1.60
C ILE A 166 1.42 -14.96 -0.57
N TRP A 167 1.00 -15.59 0.51
CA TRP A 167 0.38 -14.91 1.63
C TRP A 167 1.44 -14.57 2.67
N LEU A 168 1.64 -13.26 2.90
CA LEU A 168 2.53 -12.75 3.93
C LEU A 168 1.73 -12.56 5.22
N VAL A 169 2.09 -13.33 6.24
CA VAL A 169 1.47 -13.29 7.57
C VAL A 169 2.50 -12.80 8.56
N PHE A 170 2.11 -11.89 9.41
CA PHE A 170 2.92 -11.33 10.50
C PHE A 170 2.28 -11.61 11.85
N ASP A 171 3.04 -11.48 12.94
CA ASP A 171 2.56 -11.74 14.30
C ASP A 171 1.36 -10.88 14.70
N ASN A 172 1.30 -9.63 14.22
CA ASN A 172 0.18 -8.74 14.47
C ASN A 172 -1.12 -9.18 13.78
N ASP A 173 -1.04 -9.96 12.68
CA ASP A 173 -2.21 -10.45 11.96
C ASP A 173 -3.12 -11.34 12.82
N LEU A 174 -2.53 -12.10 13.76
CA LEU A 174 -3.29 -12.91 14.71
C LEU A 174 -4.13 -12.05 15.67
N GLY A 175 -3.65 -10.85 15.99
CA GLY A 175 -4.40 -9.86 16.77
C GLY A 175 -5.60 -9.29 16.02
N ASP A 176 -5.49 -9.16 14.70
CA ASP A 176 -6.55 -8.60 13.85
C ASP A 176 -7.72 -9.58 13.62
N LEU A 177 -7.51 -10.89 13.83
CA LEU A 177 -8.61 -11.87 13.83
C LEU A 177 -9.54 -11.77 15.05
N LYS A 178 -9.10 -11.07 16.11
CA LYS A 178 -9.86 -10.91 17.36
C LYS A 178 -10.67 -9.59 17.41
N ARG A 179 -10.59 -8.77 16.39
CA ARG A 179 -11.25 -7.46 16.29
C ARG A 179 -12.44 -7.49 15.35
#